data_fa0f353eaa2d120c307800b4ba4a281c
#
_entry.id   fa0f353eaa2d120c307800b4ba4a281c
#
_cell.length_a   1.000
_cell.length_b   1.000
_cell.length_c   1.000
_cell.angle_alpha   90.00
_cell.angle_beta   90.00
_cell.angle_gamma   90.00
#
_symmetry.space_group_name_H-M   'P 1'
#
loop_
_entity.id
_entity.type
_entity.pdbx_description
1 polymer ?
#
loop_
_entity_poly.entity_id
_entity_poly.type
_entity_poly.pdbx_seq_one_letter_code
_entity_poly.pdbx_strand_id
1 'polypeptide(L)'
;MKTNHKLTLAVLAGVSIGLAAAQAIHAQQAEVPPAYVIAEVEKDPTKIEDPAASRRYAEEAPKSLAAFQARYLVRGGKIQTLEGEAPKGYIVVIGFENVEKARGWYYSPAYEAIKPIRQNSTKSRILVVEGITAQ
;
A
#
# COMPACT_ATOMS: atom_id res chain seq x y z
N MET A 1 -29.52 58.20 20.48
CA MET A 1 -28.96 57.13 19.65
C MET A 1 -28.64 55.92 20.56
N LYS A 2 -29.44 54.89 20.53
CA LYS A 2 -29.17 53.62 21.26
C LYS A 2 -28.67 52.61 20.25
N THR A 3 -27.39 52.37 20.26
CA THR A 3 -26.71 51.44 19.36
C THR A 3 -26.88 50.00 19.89
N ASN A 4 -27.47 49.14 19.11
CA ASN A 4 -27.75 47.75 19.44
C ASN A 4 -26.47 46.90 19.46
N HIS A 5 -25.90 46.67 20.65
CA HIS A 5 -24.77 45.75 20.85
C HIS A 5 -25.18 44.27 21.01
N LYS A 6 -26.42 43.91 20.72
CA LYS A 6 -26.92 42.53 20.93
C LYS A 6 -26.77 41.58 19.74
N LEU A 7 -26.41 42.10 18.56
CA LEU A 7 -26.28 41.23 17.35
C LEU A 7 -24.90 40.67 17.12
N THR A 8 -23.86 41.22 17.73
CA THR A 8 -22.47 40.81 17.46
C THR A 8 -22.03 39.57 18.24
N LEU A 9 -22.67 39.25 19.38
CA LEU A 9 -22.29 38.08 20.21
C LEU A 9 -22.85 36.76 19.68
N ALA A 10 -23.95 36.75 18.93
CA ALA A 10 -24.58 35.52 18.44
C ALA A 10 -23.81 34.88 17.27
N VAL A 11 -23.11 35.68 16.46
CA VAL A 11 -22.36 35.19 15.29
C VAL A 11 -21.06 34.52 15.70
N LEU A 12 -20.40 35.00 16.76
CA LEU A 12 -19.15 34.41 17.27
C LEU A 12 -19.37 33.06 17.97
N ALA A 13 -20.51 32.86 18.64
CA ALA A 13 -20.85 31.61 19.28
C ALA A 13 -21.16 30.49 18.25
N GLY A 14 -21.79 30.85 17.12
CA GLY A 14 -22.12 29.87 16.07
C GLY A 14 -20.89 29.31 15.32
N VAL A 15 -19.87 30.15 15.09
CA VAL A 15 -18.64 29.73 14.41
C VAL A 15 -17.77 28.82 15.27
N SER A 16 -17.70 29.07 16.56
CA SER A 16 -16.92 28.25 17.50
C SER A 16 -17.51 26.86 17.71
N ILE A 17 -18.84 26.73 17.71
CA ILE A 17 -19.51 25.41 17.82
C ILE A 17 -19.33 24.61 16.53
N GLY A 18 -19.37 25.25 15.37
CA GLY A 18 -19.17 24.60 14.07
C GLY A 18 -17.74 24.05 13.90
N LEU A 19 -16.74 24.81 14.33
CA LEU A 19 -15.32 24.36 14.27
C LEU A 19 -15.03 23.21 15.24
N ALA A 20 -15.55 23.24 16.45
CA ALA A 20 -15.39 22.18 17.42
C ALA A 20 -16.08 20.87 16.98
N ALA A 21 -17.27 20.96 16.37
CA ALA A 21 -17.97 19.81 15.84
C ALA A 21 -17.23 19.19 14.61
N ALA A 22 -16.66 20.01 13.73
CA ALA A 22 -15.88 19.54 12.60
C ALA A 22 -14.59 18.83 13.04
N GLN A 23 -13.90 19.31 14.07
CA GLN A 23 -12.71 18.66 14.62
C GLN A 23 -13.05 17.35 15.34
N ALA A 24 -14.19 17.28 16.04
CA ALA A 24 -14.64 16.06 16.70
C ALA A 24 -15.02 14.96 15.69
N ILE A 25 -15.57 15.31 14.53
CA ILE A 25 -15.88 14.34 13.48
C ILE A 25 -14.61 13.79 12.85
N HIS A 26 -13.57 14.60 12.65
CA HIS A 26 -12.27 14.13 12.13
C HIS A 26 -11.53 13.23 13.12
N ALA A 27 -11.66 13.46 14.42
CA ALA A 27 -11.04 12.62 15.46
C ALA A 27 -11.70 11.25 15.64
N GLN A 28 -12.89 11.03 15.07
CA GLN A 28 -13.64 9.77 15.17
C GLN A 28 -13.49 8.84 13.96
N GLN A 29 -12.84 9.27 12.88
CA GLN A 29 -12.50 8.36 11.80
C GLN A 29 -11.31 7.53 12.25
N ALA A 30 -11.56 6.27 12.60
CA ALA A 30 -10.49 5.31 12.85
C ALA A 30 -9.58 5.27 11.61
N GLU A 31 -8.31 5.64 11.79
CA GLU A 31 -7.32 5.51 10.73
C GLU A 31 -7.20 4.05 10.33
N VAL A 32 -7.45 3.76 9.08
CA VAL A 32 -7.26 2.41 8.53
C VAL A 32 -5.76 2.16 8.42
N PRO A 33 -5.24 1.08 9.04
CA PRO A 33 -3.81 0.82 8.98
C PRO A 33 -3.36 0.55 7.54
N PRO A 34 -2.16 1.00 7.14
CA PRO A 34 -1.57 0.65 5.85
C PRO A 34 -1.33 -0.85 5.75
N ALA A 35 -1.09 -1.34 4.55
CA ALA A 35 -0.71 -2.73 4.35
C ALA A 35 0.49 -2.85 3.42
N TYR A 36 1.19 -3.95 3.55
CA TYR A 36 2.38 -4.25 2.78
C TYR A 36 2.25 -5.63 2.15
N VAL A 37 2.51 -5.71 0.85
CA VAL A 37 2.81 -6.99 0.22
C VAL A 37 4.31 -7.21 0.33
N ILE A 38 4.70 -8.30 0.98
CA ILE A 38 6.09 -8.73 1.12
C ILE A 38 6.26 -9.99 0.30
N ALA A 39 7.16 -9.95 -0.68
CA ALA A 39 7.50 -11.09 -1.51
C ALA A 39 8.96 -11.45 -1.35
N GLU A 40 9.21 -12.71 -1.01
CA GLU A 40 10.51 -13.36 -1.16
C GLU A 40 10.50 -14.12 -2.47
N VAL A 41 11.40 -13.77 -3.38
CA VAL A 41 11.42 -14.30 -4.75
C VAL A 41 12.76 -14.96 -5.01
N GLU A 42 12.72 -16.27 -5.16
CA GLU A 42 13.89 -17.09 -5.48
C GLU A 42 13.80 -17.59 -6.92
N LYS A 43 14.91 -17.57 -7.65
CA LYS A 43 14.96 -18.22 -8.97
C LYS A 43 14.83 -19.73 -8.79
N ASP A 44 13.89 -20.33 -9.52
CA ASP A 44 13.71 -21.78 -9.50
C ASP A 44 14.58 -22.42 -10.60
N PRO A 45 15.65 -23.13 -10.24
CA PRO A 45 16.56 -23.72 -11.23
C PRO A 45 15.92 -24.84 -12.04
N THR A 46 14.77 -25.36 -11.61
CA THR A 46 14.04 -26.41 -12.32
C THR A 46 13.09 -25.85 -13.38
N LYS A 47 12.91 -24.54 -13.42
CA LYS A 47 12.02 -23.83 -14.35
C LYS A 47 12.83 -23.11 -15.41
N ILE A 48 12.32 -23.15 -16.63
CA ILE A 48 12.91 -22.42 -17.76
C ILE A 48 12.38 -20.99 -17.74
N GLU A 49 13.31 -20.03 -17.65
CA GLU A 49 12.98 -18.62 -17.76
C GLU A 49 12.81 -18.23 -19.25
N ASP A 50 11.68 -17.62 -19.58
CA ASP A 50 11.49 -16.94 -20.85
C ASP A 50 11.89 -15.46 -20.69
N PRO A 51 13.01 -15.01 -21.32
CA PRO A 51 13.46 -13.63 -21.17
C PRO A 51 12.47 -12.59 -21.70
N ALA A 52 11.67 -12.92 -22.72
CA ALA A 52 10.67 -12.01 -23.25
C ALA A 52 9.50 -11.85 -22.29
N ALA A 53 9.03 -12.97 -21.70
CA ALA A 53 8.00 -12.95 -20.67
C ALA A 53 8.48 -12.22 -19.40
N SER A 54 9.73 -12.44 -18.99
CA SER A 54 10.32 -11.75 -17.83
C SER A 54 10.39 -10.24 -18.01
N ARG A 55 10.77 -9.77 -19.20
CA ARG A 55 10.73 -8.33 -19.55
C ARG A 55 9.30 -7.79 -19.49
N ARG A 56 8.34 -8.51 -20.08
CA ARG A 56 6.93 -8.13 -20.04
C ARG A 56 6.44 -8.01 -18.59
N TYR A 57 6.77 -8.96 -17.73
CA TYR A 57 6.41 -8.88 -16.31
C TYR A 57 7.02 -7.65 -15.63
N ALA A 58 8.30 -7.38 -15.88
CA ALA A 58 9.00 -6.23 -15.30
C ALA A 58 8.38 -4.87 -15.71
N GLU A 59 7.80 -4.79 -16.91
CA GLU A 59 7.13 -3.59 -17.44
C GLU A 59 5.68 -3.47 -16.97
N GLU A 60 4.94 -4.57 -16.94
CA GLU A 60 3.50 -4.57 -16.66
C GLU A 60 3.17 -4.59 -15.15
N ALA A 61 4.01 -5.25 -14.33
CA ALA A 61 3.76 -5.34 -12.90
C ALA A 61 3.70 -3.96 -12.21
N PRO A 62 4.58 -2.99 -12.48
CA PRO A 62 4.45 -1.64 -11.94
C PRO A 62 3.16 -0.94 -12.39
N LYS A 63 2.74 -1.13 -13.64
CA LYS A 63 1.52 -0.51 -14.17
C LYS A 63 0.27 -1.03 -13.48
N SER A 64 0.26 -2.32 -13.10
CA SER A 64 -0.87 -2.93 -12.39
C SER A 64 -1.12 -2.32 -11.00
N LEU A 65 -0.12 -1.66 -10.41
CA LEU A 65 -0.23 -1.02 -9.09
C LEU A 65 -0.95 0.33 -9.12
N ALA A 66 -0.95 1.01 -10.27
CA ALA A 66 -1.43 2.40 -10.38
C ALA A 66 -2.90 2.54 -9.97
N ALA A 67 -3.77 1.61 -10.35
CA ALA A 67 -5.19 1.63 -10.00
C ALA A 67 -5.45 1.46 -8.49
N PHE A 68 -4.47 0.98 -7.74
CA PHE A 68 -4.55 0.75 -6.29
C PHE A 68 -3.77 1.79 -5.49
N GLN A 69 -3.22 2.82 -6.16
CA GLN A 69 -2.38 3.85 -5.54
C GLN A 69 -1.20 3.26 -4.77
N ALA A 70 -0.74 2.09 -5.19
CA ALA A 70 0.33 1.34 -4.56
C ALA A 70 1.69 1.66 -5.19
N ARG A 71 2.75 1.44 -4.43
CA ARG A 71 4.11 1.71 -4.89
C ARG A 71 5.10 0.70 -4.33
N TYR A 72 6.15 0.44 -5.09
CA TYR A 72 7.30 -0.28 -4.56
C TYR A 72 8.02 0.54 -3.50
N LEU A 73 8.28 -0.08 -2.36
CA LEU A 73 9.14 0.43 -1.28
C LEU A 73 10.51 -0.24 -1.32
N VAL A 74 10.54 -1.52 -1.67
CA VAL A 74 11.76 -2.29 -1.93
C VAL A 74 11.54 -3.14 -3.19
N ARG A 75 12.51 -3.15 -4.09
CA ARG A 75 12.48 -3.98 -5.29
C ARG A 75 13.88 -4.51 -5.61
N GLY A 76 14.23 -5.61 -4.95
CA GLY A 76 15.51 -6.28 -5.20
C GLY A 76 16.75 -5.51 -4.75
N GLY A 77 16.65 -4.74 -3.68
CA GLY A 77 17.79 -4.06 -3.07
C GLY A 77 18.80 -5.02 -2.46
N LYS A 78 20.02 -4.53 -2.21
CA LYS A 78 21.06 -5.30 -1.52
C LYS A 78 20.60 -5.71 -0.12
N ILE A 79 20.71 -6.98 0.19
CA ILE A 79 20.34 -7.55 1.50
C ILE A 79 21.58 -7.69 2.36
N GLN A 80 21.47 -7.27 3.61
CA GLN A 80 22.43 -7.53 4.68
C GLN A 80 21.74 -8.31 5.78
N THR A 81 22.12 -9.54 5.98
CA THR A 81 21.57 -10.38 7.05
C THR A 81 22.21 -10.00 8.37
N LEU A 82 21.37 -9.68 9.34
CA LEU A 82 21.81 -9.33 10.69
C LEU A 82 21.72 -10.53 11.62
N GLU A 83 20.76 -11.42 11.39
CA GLU A 83 20.50 -12.60 12.20
C GLU A 83 19.77 -13.67 11.37
N GLY A 84 20.08 -14.93 11.61
CA GLY A 84 19.46 -16.06 10.92
C GLY A 84 20.03 -16.34 9.53
N GLU A 85 19.30 -17.14 8.75
CA GLU A 85 19.69 -17.48 7.37
C GLU A 85 19.38 -16.33 6.41
N ALA A 86 20.31 -16.11 5.46
CA ALA A 86 20.08 -15.15 4.39
C ALA A 86 18.96 -15.64 3.44
N PRO A 87 18.09 -14.74 2.94
CA PRO A 87 17.15 -15.11 1.90
C PRO A 87 17.87 -15.63 0.65
N LYS A 88 17.33 -16.67 0.04
CA LYS A 88 17.92 -17.28 -1.18
C LYS A 88 17.72 -16.49 -2.45
N GLY A 89 16.89 -15.45 -2.41
CA GLY A 89 16.56 -14.61 -3.54
C GLY A 89 16.51 -13.14 -3.15
N TYR A 90 15.66 -12.40 -3.81
CA TYR A 90 15.47 -10.98 -3.53
C TYR A 90 14.14 -10.73 -2.83
N ILE A 91 14.06 -9.58 -2.17
CA ILE A 91 12.86 -9.14 -1.46
C ILE A 91 12.21 -7.99 -2.23
N VAL A 92 10.88 -8.06 -2.30
CA VAL A 92 10.03 -6.98 -2.79
C VAL A 92 9.09 -6.56 -1.68
N VAL A 93 8.94 -5.27 -1.46
CA VAL A 93 7.93 -4.70 -0.56
C VAL A 93 7.13 -3.67 -1.34
N ILE A 94 5.82 -3.82 -1.32
CA ILE A 94 4.87 -2.90 -1.96
C ILE A 94 3.96 -2.34 -0.89
N GLY A 95 3.85 -1.02 -0.82
CA GLY A 95 2.96 -0.34 0.11
C GLY A 95 1.59 -0.09 -0.51
N PHE A 96 0.55 -0.34 0.28
CA PHE A 96 -0.86 -0.10 -0.02
C PHE A 96 -1.51 0.72 1.08
N GLU A 97 -2.60 1.38 0.77
CA GLU A 97 -3.38 2.14 1.75
C GLU A 97 -3.98 1.24 2.84
N ASN A 98 -4.37 0.01 2.48
CA ASN A 98 -4.93 -0.97 3.41
C ASN A 98 -4.85 -2.40 2.85
N VAL A 99 -5.20 -3.38 3.67
CA VAL A 99 -5.20 -4.82 3.32
C VAL A 99 -6.14 -5.13 2.15
N GLU A 100 -7.29 -4.47 2.08
CA GLU A 100 -8.28 -4.71 1.02
C GLU A 100 -7.73 -4.30 -0.35
N LYS A 101 -7.05 -3.16 -0.44
CA LYS A 101 -6.39 -2.72 -1.67
C LYS A 101 -5.24 -3.64 -2.06
N ALA A 102 -4.45 -4.13 -1.10
CA ALA A 102 -3.38 -5.08 -1.36
C ALA A 102 -3.92 -6.41 -1.94
N ARG A 103 -4.96 -6.95 -1.35
CA ARG A 103 -5.64 -8.15 -1.85
C ARG A 103 -6.33 -7.90 -3.18
N GLY A 104 -7.01 -6.75 -3.33
CA GLY A 104 -7.66 -6.35 -4.56
C GLY A 104 -6.69 -6.29 -5.73
N TRP A 105 -5.49 -5.75 -5.53
CA TRP A 105 -4.44 -5.77 -6.54
C TRP A 105 -4.00 -7.19 -6.89
N TYR A 106 -3.73 -8.04 -5.90
CA TYR A 106 -3.22 -9.39 -6.14
C TYR A 106 -4.16 -10.25 -6.97
N TYR A 107 -5.47 -10.06 -6.82
CA TYR A 107 -6.52 -10.75 -7.55
C TYR A 107 -7.11 -9.90 -8.70
N SER A 108 -6.53 -8.75 -9.01
CA SER A 108 -7.01 -7.92 -10.11
C SER A 108 -6.77 -8.58 -11.48
N PRO A 109 -7.65 -8.34 -12.46
CA PRO A 109 -7.45 -8.85 -13.82
C PRO A 109 -6.10 -8.47 -14.42
N ALA A 110 -5.62 -7.24 -14.15
CA ALA A 110 -4.34 -6.75 -14.64
C ALA A 110 -3.15 -7.55 -14.09
N TYR A 111 -3.15 -7.87 -12.79
CA TYR A 111 -2.08 -8.66 -12.19
C TYR A 111 -2.24 -10.15 -12.49
N GLU A 112 -3.47 -10.67 -12.50
CA GLU A 112 -3.76 -12.07 -12.87
C GLU A 112 -3.24 -12.44 -14.26
N ALA A 113 -3.29 -11.50 -15.22
CA ALA A 113 -2.81 -11.70 -16.58
C ALA A 113 -1.28 -11.92 -16.68
N ILE A 114 -0.51 -11.41 -15.73
CA ILE A 114 0.96 -11.48 -15.75
C ILE A 114 1.55 -12.32 -14.61
N LYS A 115 0.81 -12.58 -13.57
CA LYS A 115 1.23 -13.38 -12.40
C LYS A 115 1.80 -14.76 -12.78
N PRO A 116 1.24 -15.50 -13.74
CA PRO A 116 1.80 -16.78 -14.17
C PRO A 116 3.24 -16.70 -14.69
N ILE A 117 3.64 -15.56 -15.28
CA ILE A 117 5.03 -15.37 -15.75
C ILE A 117 6.01 -15.54 -14.59
N ARG A 118 5.73 -14.86 -13.47
CA ARG A 118 6.55 -14.99 -12.26
C ARG A 118 6.46 -16.40 -11.67
N GLN A 119 5.25 -16.95 -11.56
CA GLN A 119 5.03 -18.29 -11.00
C GLN A 119 5.71 -19.39 -11.78
N ASN A 120 5.85 -19.24 -13.10
CA ASN A 120 6.48 -20.21 -13.97
C ASN A 120 8.02 -20.12 -13.99
N SER A 121 8.61 -19.07 -13.45
CA SER A 121 10.07 -18.85 -13.44
C SER A 121 10.69 -18.80 -12.06
N THR A 122 9.89 -18.62 -11.02
CA THR A 122 10.37 -18.42 -9.66
C THR A 122 9.67 -19.32 -8.64
N LYS A 123 10.32 -19.51 -7.52
CA LYS A 123 9.73 -19.97 -6.28
C LYS A 123 9.54 -18.75 -5.37
N SER A 124 8.30 -18.44 -5.00
CA SER A 124 8.01 -17.22 -4.27
C SER A 124 7.12 -17.48 -3.08
N ARG A 125 7.38 -16.76 -1.99
CA ARG A 125 6.48 -16.61 -0.86
C ARG A 125 5.97 -15.17 -0.85
N ILE A 126 4.65 -14.99 -0.88
CA ILE A 126 4.02 -13.68 -0.91
C ILE A 126 3.05 -13.56 0.26
N LEU A 127 3.21 -12.51 1.04
CA LEU A 127 2.45 -12.23 2.24
C LEU A 127 1.82 -10.84 2.13
N VAL A 128 0.63 -10.70 2.68
CA VAL A 128 0.06 -9.38 3.01
C VAL A 128 0.17 -9.19 4.51
N VAL A 129 0.79 -8.09 4.92
CA VAL A 129 0.98 -7.75 6.33
C VAL A 129 0.32 -6.40 6.59
N GLU A 130 -0.57 -6.37 7.58
CA GLU A 130 -1.16 -5.13 8.04
C GLU A 130 -0.11 -4.31 8.81
N GLY A 131 -0.02 -3.03 8.49
CA GLY A 131 0.82 -2.09 9.20
C GLY A 131 0.17 -1.57 10.48
N ILE A 132 0.83 -0.65 11.14
CA ILE A 132 0.29 0.09 12.27
C ILE A 132 -0.21 1.45 11.79
N THR A 133 -1.27 1.97 12.38
CA THR A 133 -1.66 3.37 12.24
C THR A 133 -0.58 4.27 12.83
N ALA A 134 -0.36 5.43 12.22
CA ALA A 134 0.55 6.42 12.79
C ALA A 134 0.05 6.83 14.20
N GLN A 135 0.97 6.83 15.15
CA GLN A 135 0.70 7.30 16.53
C GLN A 135 0.92 8.79 16.63
#